data_7e81b3956ab9af0fad3d222ecd223807
#
_entry.id   7e81b3956ab9af0fad3d222ecd223807
#
_cell.length_a   1.000
_cell.length_b   1.000
_cell.length_c   1.000
_cell.angle_alpha   90.00
_cell.angle_beta   90.00
_cell.angle_gamma   90.00
#
_symmetry.space_group_name_H-M   'P 1'
#
loop_
_entity.id
_entity.type
_entity.pdbx_description
1 polymer ?
#
loop_
_entity_poly.entity_id
_entity_poly.type
_entity_poly.pdbx_seq_one_letter_code
_entity_poly.pdbx_strand_id
1 'polypeptide(L)'
;MKKSARPAMKAYVLIETSPGKARSVKQALARIKGATATVMTLDGVTGPYDFIATVQGPTLDAIGQLVTDELGSINGVTRTTTCVAVAIG
;
A
#
# COMPACT_ATOMS: atom_id res chain seq x y z
N MET A 1 -26.34 -13.55 5.25
CA MET A 1 -26.07 -13.42 4.57
C MET A 1 -25.17 -13.16 3.98
N LYS A 2 -24.88 -13.27 3.77
CA LYS A 2 -24.08 -13.13 3.25
C LYS A 2 -23.81 -12.41 2.54
N LYS A 3 -23.56 -12.01 2.48
CA LYS A 3 -23.20 -11.44 1.73
C LYS A 3 -22.53 -11.48 0.71
N SER A 4 -22.87 -11.47 0.06
CA SER A 4 -22.08 -11.61 -0.89
C SER A 4 -21.39 -10.61 -1.35
N ALA A 5 -20.61 -10.67 -1.09
CA ALA A 5 -19.83 -9.66 -1.34
C ALA A 5 -19.09 -9.73 -2.56
N ARG A 6 -18.92 -8.66 -3.13
CA ARG A 6 -18.02 -8.46 -4.16
C ARG A 6 -16.61 -8.67 -3.65
N PRO A 7 -15.74 -9.40 -4.34
CA PRO A 7 -14.35 -9.53 -3.91
C PRO A 7 -13.67 -8.16 -3.87
N ALA A 8 -12.91 -7.92 -2.84
CA ALA A 8 -12.11 -6.73 -2.77
C ALA A 8 -10.96 -6.79 -3.77
N MET A 9 -10.60 -5.66 -4.31
CA MET A 9 -9.42 -5.56 -5.14
C MET A 9 -8.17 -5.54 -4.26
N LYS A 10 -7.11 -6.17 -4.74
CA LYS A 10 -5.86 -6.25 -4.00
C LYS A 10 -4.73 -5.69 -4.85
N ALA A 11 -3.83 -4.98 -4.22
CA ALA A 11 -2.66 -4.46 -4.89
C ALA A 11 -1.43 -4.62 -4.00
N TYR A 12 -0.28 -4.64 -4.64
CA TYR A 12 1.02 -4.61 -3.98
C TYR A 12 1.61 -3.23 -4.23
N VAL A 13 2.00 -2.56 -3.17
CA VAL A 13 2.61 -1.23 -3.27
C VAL A 13 4.08 -1.37 -2.89
N LEU A 14 4.94 -1.06 -3.83
CA LEU A 14 6.39 -1.12 -3.64
C LEU A 14 6.85 0.29 -3.31
N ILE A 15 7.56 0.43 -2.21
CA ILE A 15 7.85 1.73 -1.62
C ILE A 15 9.36 1.93 -1.53
N GLU A 16 9.83 3.06 -2.08
CA GLU A 16 11.22 3.49 -1.97
C GLU A 16 11.30 4.64 -0.98
N THR A 17 12.35 4.63 -0.18
CA THR A 17 12.56 5.66 0.84
C THR A 17 13.93 6.34 0.67
N SER A 18 14.03 7.55 1.18
CA SER A 18 15.32 8.25 1.23
C SER A 18 16.27 7.56 2.19
N PRO A 19 17.59 7.65 1.94
CA PRO A 19 18.57 7.11 2.87
C PRO A 19 18.35 7.63 4.29
N GLY A 20 18.35 6.71 5.25
CA GLY A 20 18.19 7.06 6.66
C GLY A 20 16.75 7.27 7.10
N LYS A 21 15.77 7.13 6.20
CA LYS A 21 14.38 7.39 6.54
C LYS A 21 13.54 6.13 6.73
N ALA A 22 14.12 4.94 6.50
CA ALA A 22 13.32 3.72 6.48
C ALA A 22 12.58 3.50 7.80
N ARG A 23 13.23 3.75 8.94
CA ARG A 23 12.60 3.52 10.24
C ARG A 23 11.41 4.45 10.47
N SER A 24 11.58 5.73 10.19
CA SER A 24 10.47 6.67 10.38
C SER A 24 9.33 6.41 9.39
N VAL A 25 9.66 6.01 8.17
CA VAL A 25 8.65 5.64 7.19
C VAL A 25 7.88 4.40 7.66
N LYS A 26 8.58 3.39 8.18
CA LYS A 26 7.91 2.20 8.69
C LYS A 26 6.91 2.55 9.78
N GLN A 27 7.30 3.44 10.70
CA GLN A 27 6.40 3.86 11.78
C GLN A 27 5.16 4.57 11.23
N ALA A 28 5.36 5.44 10.25
CA ALA A 28 4.24 6.15 9.63
C ALA A 28 3.32 5.19 8.87
N LEU A 29 3.90 4.23 8.13
CA LEU A 29 3.12 3.23 7.40
C LEU A 29 2.26 2.40 8.34
N ALA A 30 2.77 2.06 9.51
CA ALA A 30 2.04 1.26 10.47
C ALA A 30 0.82 1.99 11.05
N ARG A 31 0.75 3.30 10.91
CA ARG A 31 -0.34 4.12 11.43
C ARG A 31 -1.37 4.50 10.37
N ILE A 32 -1.15 4.08 9.13
CA ILE A 32 -2.05 4.46 8.05
C ILE A 32 -3.42 3.83 8.27
N LYS A 33 -4.45 4.67 8.15
CA LYS A 33 -5.83 4.22 8.20
C LYS A 33 -6.55 4.85 7.02
N GLY A 34 -6.70 4.08 5.98
CA GLY A 34 -7.42 4.55 4.82
C GLY A 34 -8.91 4.67 5.09
N ALA A 35 -9.56 5.55 4.36
CA ALA A 35 -11.01 5.75 4.48
C ALA A 35 -11.77 4.55 3.90
N THR A 36 -11.33 4.04 2.76
CA THR A 36 -12.01 2.96 2.06
C THR A 36 -11.10 1.79 1.78
N ALA A 37 -9.84 2.06 1.48
CA ALA A 37 -8.85 1.01 1.24
C ALA A 37 -8.00 0.82 2.49
N THR A 38 -7.47 -0.37 2.67
CA THR A 38 -6.77 -0.77 3.89
C THR A 38 -5.42 -1.39 3.55
N VAL A 39 -4.41 -1.06 4.35
CA VAL A 39 -3.12 -1.75 4.29
C VAL A 39 -3.27 -3.05 5.07
N MET A 40 -3.07 -4.16 4.37
CA MET A 40 -3.25 -5.50 4.96
C MET A 40 -1.96 -6.02 5.55
N THR A 41 -0.85 -5.91 4.82
CA THR A 41 0.45 -6.36 5.30
C THR A 41 1.51 -5.33 4.90
N LEU A 42 2.60 -5.35 5.65
CA LEU A 42 3.73 -4.47 5.38
C LEU A 42 5.00 -5.21 5.72
N ASP A 43 5.89 -5.33 4.74
CA ASP A 43 7.18 -5.98 4.92
C ASP A 43 8.30 -5.05 4.50
N GLY A 44 9.35 -5.00 5.33
CA GLY A 44 10.62 -4.43 4.91
C GLY A 44 11.33 -5.45 4.03
N VAL A 45 11.93 -4.99 2.96
CA VAL A 45 12.58 -5.88 2.00
C VAL A 45 13.95 -5.36 1.61
N THR A 46 14.74 -6.22 1.02
CA THR A 46 16.00 -5.83 0.41
C THR A 46 15.81 -5.77 -1.10
N GLY A 47 16.67 -5.03 -1.77
CA GLY A 47 16.62 -4.90 -3.21
C GLY A 47 16.30 -3.47 -3.63
N PRO A 48 15.65 -3.28 -4.78
CA PRO A 48 15.40 -1.93 -5.28
C PRO A 48 14.32 -1.18 -4.53
N TYR A 49 13.57 -1.86 -3.65
CA TYR A 49 12.53 -1.24 -2.82
C TYR A 49 12.87 -1.45 -1.37
N ASP A 50 12.30 -0.62 -0.50
CA ASP A 50 12.52 -0.70 0.93
C ASP A 50 11.37 -1.39 1.64
N PHE A 51 10.16 -1.24 1.14
CA PHE A 51 8.98 -1.87 1.70
C PHE A 51 8.06 -2.37 0.61
N ILE A 52 7.32 -3.43 0.92
CA ILE A 52 6.21 -3.89 0.10
C ILE A 52 4.99 -4.01 1.00
N ALA A 53 3.93 -3.32 0.62
CA ALA A 53 2.66 -3.40 1.32
C ALA A 53 1.63 -4.09 0.44
N THR A 54 0.74 -4.88 1.06
CA THR A 54 -0.45 -5.33 0.34
C THR A 54 -1.61 -4.47 0.82
N VAL A 55 -2.43 -4.04 -0.12
CA VAL A 55 -3.58 -3.19 0.18
C VAL A 55 -4.82 -3.80 -0.47
N GLN A 56 -5.96 -3.53 0.13
CA GLN A 56 -7.25 -3.96 -0.40
C GLN A 56 -8.20 -2.79 -0.38
N GLY A 57 -9.09 -2.77 -1.36
CA GLY A 57 -10.14 -1.78 -1.42
C GLY A 57 -11.23 -2.23 -2.37
N PRO A 58 -12.41 -1.58 -2.30
CA PRO A 58 -13.53 -1.97 -3.15
C PRO A 58 -13.32 -1.59 -4.61
N THR A 59 -12.52 -0.58 -4.88
CA THR A 59 -12.29 -0.10 -6.24
C THR A 59 -10.83 0.27 -6.41
N LEU A 60 -10.41 0.36 -7.66
CA LEU A 60 -9.07 0.83 -7.99
C LEU A 60 -8.86 2.28 -7.55
N ASP A 61 -9.92 3.11 -7.66
CA ASP A 61 -9.85 4.50 -7.20
C ASP A 61 -9.58 4.58 -5.70
N ALA A 62 -10.22 3.73 -4.90
CA ALA A 62 -9.99 3.73 -3.47
C ALA A 62 -8.54 3.37 -3.13
N ILE A 63 -7.99 2.39 -3.85
CA ILE A 63 -6.58 2.01 -3.68
C ILE A 63 -5.67 3.16 -4.11
N GLY A 64 -5.98 3.79 -5.24
CA GLY A 64 -5.20 4.93 -5.74
C GLY A 64 -5.19 6.09 -4.77
N GLN A 65 -6.33 6.39 -4.14
CA GLN A 65 -6.41 7.45 -3.15
C GLN A 65 -5.56 7.13 -1.92
N LEU A 66 -5.61 5.89 -1.44
CA LEU A 66 -4.79 5.48 -0.31
C LEU A 66 -3.31 5.69 -0.62
N VAL A 67 -2.87 5.24 -1.79
CA VAL A 67 -1.47 5.36 -2.19
C VAL A 67 -1.07 6.83 -2.34
N THR A 68 -1.88 7.61 -3.05
CA THR A 68 -1.54 9.00 -3.34
C THR A 68 -1.61 9.87 -2.09
N ASP A 69 -2.70 9.75 -1.33
CA ASP A 69 -2.97 10.69 -0.24
C ASP A 69 -2.26 10.27 1.06
N GLU A 70 -2.09 8.98 1.28
CA GLU A 70 -1.55 8.49 2.54
C GLU A 70 -0.12 7.99 2.40
N LEU A 71 0.11 7.03 1.53
CA LEU A 71 1.44 6.42 1.44
C LEU A 71 2.45 7.36 0.80
N GLY A 72 2.08 7.97 -0.30
CA GLY A 72 2.98 8.86 -1.04
C GLY A 72 3.29 10.16 -0.34
N SER A 73 2.46 10.57 0.62
CA SER A 73 2.67 11.82 1.35
C SER A 73 3.55 11.65 2.58
N ILE A 74 3.94 10.44 2.93
CA ILE A 74 4.80 10.19 4.09
C ILE A 74 6.17 10.80 3.83
N ASN A 75 6.65 11.59 4.79
CA ASN A 75 7.98 12.17 4.72
C ASN A 75 9.02 11.05 4.68
N GLY A 76 9.85 11.06 3.65
CA GLY A 76 10.86 10.04 3.45
C GLY A 76 10.52 9.03 2.36
N VAL A 77 9.27 8.96 1.94
CA VAL A 77 8.90 8.16 0.77
C VAL A 77 9.26 8.95 -0.48
N THR A 78 10.09 8.36 -1.33
CA THR A 78 10.53 8.99 -2.57
C THR A 78 9.74 8.52 -3.77
N ARG A 79 9.20 7.30 -3.70
CA ARG A 79 8.50 6.72 -4.84
C ARG A 79 7.63 5.58 -4.38
N THR A 80 6.46 5.45 -4.99
CA THR A 80 5.60 4.28 -4.85
C THR A 80 5.28 3.71 -6.21
N THR A 81 5.19 2.39 -6.29
CA THR A 81 4.77 1.69 -7.50
C THR A 81 3.66 0.73 -7.10
N THR A 82 2.52 0.86 -7.73
CA THR A 82 1.35 0.04 -7.39
C THR A 82 1.14 -1.02 -8.46
N CYS A 83 1.06 -2.26 -8.04
CA CYS A 83 0.81 -3.40 -8.92
C CYS A 83 -0.49 -4.05 -8.50
N VAL A 84 -1.51 -3.93 -9.33
CA VAL A 84 -2.82 -4.51 -9.03
C VAL A 84 -2.78 -6.01 -9.30
N ALA A 85 -3.24 -6.80 -8.34
CA ALA A 85 -3.32 -8.24 -8.51
C ALA A 85 -4.42 -8.58 -9.51
N VAL A 86 -4.10 -9.45 -10.45
CA VAL A 86 -5.07 -9.91 -11.44
C VAL A 86 -5.11 -11.44 -11.43
N ALA A 87 -6.24 -11.97 -11.80
CA ALA A 87 -6.37 -13.41 -11.95
C ALA A 87 -5.83 -13.84 -13.30
N ILE A 88 -4.97 -14.84 -13.29
CA ILE A 88 -4.46 -15.44 -14.52
C ILE A 88 -4.92 -16.89 -14.48
N GLY A 89 -5.89 -17.19 -15.32
CA GLY A 89 -6.51 -18.49 -15.24
C GLY A 89 -6.29 -19.40 -16.39
#